data_6866aa7385631a74af93c823de51a6cf
#
_entry.id   6866aa7385631a74af93c823de51a6cf
#
_cell.length_a   1.000
_cell.length_b   1.000
_cell.length_c   1.000
_cell.angle_alpha   90.00
_cell.angle_beta   90.00
_cell.angle_gamma   90.00
#
_symmetry.space_group_name_H-M   'P 1'
#
loop_
_entity.id
_entity.type
_entity.pdbx_description
1 polymer ?
#
loop_
_entity_poly.entity_id
_entity_poly.type
_entity_poly.pdbx_seq_one_letter_code
_entity_poly.pdbx_strand_id
1 'polypeptide(L)'
;MNISKFTQKSVQAVQDLEKVAYEYGNQEIEQEHLLYTLLTQEDSLILKLIEKMEINKEYFLNTVKNALDAKVKVSGGELRFGQYLNKALVNAEDEAKAMGDEYVSVEHLFLALLKYPSPSMKKIWSEFGITKERFLQALSTVRGNQRVVSDNPEATYDTLNKYGEDLVEKARSQKLDPVIGRDSEIRKDRKSVV
;
A
#
# COMPACT_ATOMS: atom_id res chain seq x y z
N MET A 1 -20.59 -2.05 -3.68
CA MET A 1 -19.26 -1.47 -3.90
C MET A 1 -19.24 -0.75 -5.23
N ASN A 2 -18.88 0.51 -5.23
CA ASN A 2 -18.87 1.30 -6.47
C ASN A 2 -17.44 1.37 -7.03
N ILE A 3 -17.12 0.46 -7.93
CA ILE A 3 -15.76 0.33 -8.46
C ILE A 3 -15.37 1.50 -9.37
N SER A 4 -16.35 2.27 -9.86
CA SER A 4 -16.07 3.43 -10.71
C SER A 4 -15.33 4.55 -9.95
N LYS A 5 -15.36 4.52 -8.63
CA LYS A 5 -14.63 5.45 -7.79
C LYS A 5 -13.30 4.90 -7.30
N PHE A 6 -12.87 3.75 -7.80
CA PHE A 6 -11.59 3.14 -7.42
C PHE A 6 -10.49 3.62 -8.36
N THR A 7 -9.30 3.81 -7.82
CA THR A 7 -8.12 4.07 -8.66
C THR A 7 -7.77 2.83 -9.45
N GLN A 8 -6.94 2.99 -10.48
CA GLN A 8 -6.51 1.87 -11.32
C GLN A 8 -5.82 0.78 -10.47
N LYS A 9 -4.96 1.18 -9.54
CA LYS A 9 -4.27 0.24 -8.66
C LYS A 9 -5.26 -0.48 -7.73
N SER A 10 -6.28 0.20 -7.23
CA SER A 10 -7.30 -0.43 -6.40
C SER A 10 -8.13 -1.44 -7.18
N VAL A 11 -8.52 -1.09 -8.42
CA VAL A 11 -9.22 -2.02 -9.29
C VAL A 11 -8.37 -3.26 -9.54
N GLN A 12 -7.07 -3.06 -9.81
CA GLN A 12 -6.16 -4.17 -10.07
C GLN A 12 -6.08 -5.11 -8.85
N ALA A 13 -5.99 -4.53 -7.65
CA ALA A 13 -5.91 -5.34 -6.43
C ALA A 13 -7.16 -6.20 -6.26
N VAL A 14 -8.33 -5.64 -6.55
CA VAL A 14 -9.61 -6.37 -6.43
C VAL A 14 -9.74 -7.43 -7.53
N GLN A 15 -9.32 -7.10 -8.75
CA GLN A 15 -9.37 -8.05 -9.87
C GLN A 15 -8.47 -9.27 -9.62
N ASP A 16 -7.34 -9.07 -8.94
CA ASP A 16 -6.40 -10.15 -8.68
C ASP A 16 -6.83 -11.08 -7.56
N LEU A 17 -7.89 -10.73 -6.82
CA LEU A 17 -8.36 -11.53 -5.68
C LEU A 17 -8.73 -12.96 -6.08
N GLU A 18 -9.46 -13.11 -7.18
CA GLU A 18 -9.89 -14.44 -7.61
C GLU A 18 -8.70 -15.30 -7.99
N LYS A 19 -7.72 -14.70 -8.68
CA LYS A 19 -6.51 -15.42 -9.07
C LYS A 19 -5.76 -15.93 -7.84
N VAL A 20 -5.59 -15.08 -6.83
CA VAL A 20 -4.87 -15.45 -5.62
C VAL A 20 -5.62 -16.54 -4.86
N ALA A 21 -6.94 -16.40 -4.72
CA ALA A 21 -7.74 -17.42 -4.04
C ALA A 21 -7.63 -18.77 -4.77
N TYR A 22 -7.65 -18.73 -6.08
CA TYR A 22 -7.52 -19.95 -6.89
C TYR A 22 -6.14 -20.57 -6.68
N GLU A 23 -5.08 -19.75 -6.72
CA GLU A 23 -3.70 -20.23 -6.53
C GLU A 23 -3.49 -20.89 -5.17
N TYR A 24 -4.14 -20.37 -4.14
CA TYR A 24 -4.05 -20.94 -2.80
C TYR A 24 -5.09 -22.00 -2.51
N GLY A 25 -5.96 -22.28 -3.47
CA GLY A 25 -6.97 -23.32 -3.30
C GLY A 25 -8.08 -22.97 -2.32
N ASN A 26 -8.39 -21.69 -2.18
CA ASN A 26 -9.41 -21.21 -1.26
C ASN A 26 -10.68 -20.87 -2.01
N GLN A 27 -11.83 -21.29 -1.50
CA GLN A 27 -13.13 -20.96 -2.09
C GLN A 27 -13.63 -19.60 -1.59
N GLU A 28 -13.36 -19.27 -0.34
CA GLU A 28 -13.76 -17.99 0.23
C GLU A 28 -12.61 -17.01 0.15
N ILE A 29 -12.88 -15.86 -0.46
CA ILE A 29 -11.88 -14.79 -0.58
C ILE A 29 -11.99 -13.94 0.67
N GLU A 30 -10.87 -13.83 1.41
CA GLU A 30 -10.85 -13.19 2.71
C GLU A 30 -9.91 -11.99 2.71
N GLN A 31 -9.84 -11.30 3.84
CA GLN A 31 -9.03 -10.07 3.93
C GLN A 31 -7.56 -10.32 3.65
N GLU A 32 -7.05 -11.49 4.00
CA GLU A 32 -5.64 -11.82 3.73
C GLU A 32 -5.35 -11.88 2.24
N HIS A 33 -6.32 -12.29 1.43
CA HIS A 33 -6.16 -12.27 -0.02
C HIS A 33 -6.00 -10.83 -0.52
N LEU A 34 -6.83 -9.91 -0.02
CA LEU A 34 -6.69 -8.50 -0.41
C LEU A 34 -5.37 -7.93 0.04
N LEU A 35 -4.98 -8.20 1.29
CA LEU A 35 -3.68 -7.75 1.78
C LEU A 35 -2.56 -8.28 0.91
N TYR A 36 -2.63 -9.55 0.52
CA TYR A 36 -1.62 -10.15 -0.35
C TYR A 36 -1.55 -9.45 -1.71
N THR A 37 -2.71 -9.19 -2.34
CA THR A 37 -2.69 -8.49 -3.63
C THR A 37 -2.11 -7.09 -3.50
N LEU A 38 -2.43 -6.37 -2.42
CA LEU A 38 -1.89 -5.03 -2.19
C LEU A 38 -0.38 -5.06 -2.01
N LEU A 39 0.15 -6.10 -1.37
CA LEU A 39 1.60 -6.21 -1.12
C LEU A 39 2.39 -6.64 -2.34
N THR A 40 1.76 -7.35 -3.26
CA THR A 40 2.48 -7.96 -4.38
C THR A 40 2.25 -7.27 -5.72
N GLN A 41 1.63 -6.10 -5.71
CA GLN A 41 1.50 -5.30 -6.93
C GLN A 41 2.87 -4.82 -7.39
N GLU A 42 3.00 -4.57 -8.69
CA GLU A 42 4.18 -3.91 -9.21
C GLU A 42 4.28 -2.52 -8.58
N ASP A 43 5.43 -2.17 -8.03
CA ASP A 43 5.64 -0.90 -7.32
C ASP A 43 4.63 -0.68 -6.21
N SER A 44 4.42 -1.71 -5.37
CA SER A 44 3.42 -1.66 -4.33
C SER A 44 3.66 -0.53 -3.34
N LEU A 45 2.73 0.42 -3.28
CA LEU A 45 2.74 1.49 -2.29
C LEU A 45 2.63 0.90 -0.88
N ILE A 46 1.76 -0.09 -0.71
CA ILE A 46 1.52 -0.67 0.62
C ILE A 46 2.81 -1.32 1.15
N LEU A 47 3.53 -2.05 0.29
CA LEU A 47 4.78 -2.67 0.71
C LEU A 47 5.81 -1.62 1.13
N LYS A 48 5.88 -0.50 0.40
CA LYS A 48 6.75 0.61 0.77
C LYS A 48 6.37 1.20 2.12
N LEU A 49 5.08 1.32 2.39
CA LEU A 49 4.61 1.86 3.68
C LEU A 49 4.92 0.91 4.83
N ILE A 50 4.80 -0.40 4.60
CA ILE A 50 5.22 -1.40 5.59
C ILE A 50 6.70 -1.18 5.94
N GLU A 51 7.52 -0.99 4.93
CA GLU A 51 8.95 -0.72 5.11
C GLU A 51 9.20 0.57 5.87
N LYS A 52 8.43 1.62 5.56
CA LYS A 52 8.56 2.91 6.26
C LYS A 52 8.11 2.83 7.71
N MET A 53 7.29 1.86 8.07
CA MET A 53 6.94 1.60 9.46
C MET A 53 8.01 0.77 10.17
N GLU A 54 9.16 0.56 9.52
CA GLU A 54 10.30 -0.18 10.06
C GLU A 54 9.96 -1.65 10.34
N ILE A 55 9.09 -2.21 9.50
CA ILE A 55 8.74 -3.61 9.55
C ILE A 55 9.50 -4.32 8.44
N ASN A 56 10.10 -5.48 8.74
CA ASN A 56 10.75 -6.29 7.73
C ASN A 56 9.70 -6.77 6.73
N LYS A 57 9.79 -6.26 5.49
CA LYS A 57 8.76 -6.52 4.49
C LYS A 57 8.67 -7.98 4.09
N GLU A 58 9.80 -8.67 4.06
CA GLU A 58 9.83 -10.09 3.69
C GLU A 58 9.19 -10.95 4.78
N TYR A 59 9.49 -10.64 6.03
CA TYR A 59 8.87 -11.35 7.15
C TYR A 59 7.35 -11.10 7.15
N PHE A 60 6.94 -9.86 6.93
CA PHE A 60 5.51 -9.53 6.88
C PHE A 60 4.81 -10.27 5.74
N LEU A 61 5.40 -10.23 4.55
CA LEU A 61 4.83 -10.93 3.39
C LEU A 61 4.73 -12.44 3.64
N ASN A 62 5.76 -13.02 4.23
CA ASN A 62 5.75 -14.45 4.56
C ASN A 62 4.66 -14.78 5.59
N THR A 63 4.44 -13.90 6.55
CA THR A 63 3.35 -14.09 7.53
C THR A 63 2.00 -14.13 6.83
N VAL A 64 1.78 -13.25 5.85
CA VAL A 64 0.54 -13.23 5.09
C VAL A 64 0.41 -14.50 4.23
N LYS A 65 1.49 -14.91 3.57
CA LYS A 65 1.50 -16.15 2.79
C LYS A 65 1.18 -17.36 3.65
N ASN A 66 1.76 -17.43 4.85
CA ASN A 66 1.50 -18.52 5.76
C ASN A 66 0.04 -18.54 6.22
N ALA A 67 -0.55 -17.36 6.41
CA ALA A 67 -1.96 -17.26 6.75
C ALA A 67 -2.84 -17.79 5.62
N LEU A 68 -2.48 -17.51 4.38
CA LEU A 68 -3.21 -18.04 3.21
C LEU A 68 -3.04 -19.55 3.09
N ASP A 69 -1.82 -20.04 3.30
CA ASP A 69 -1.56 -21.49 3.26
C ASP A 69 -2.34 -22.26 4.32
N ALA A 70 -2.61 -21.63 5.44
CA ALA A 70 -3.31 -22.26 6.56
C ALA A 70 -4.83 -22.29 6.36
N LYS A 71 -5.36 -21.57 5.37
CA LYS A 71 -6.80 -21.54 5.13
C LYS A 71 -7.28 -22.86 4.53
N VAL A 72 -8.59 -23.13 4.71
CA VAL A 72 -9.20 -24.36 4.22
C VAL A 72 -9.06 -24.43 2.70
N LYS A 73 -8.56 -25.55 2.20
CA LYS A 73 -8.43 -25.80 0.77
C LYS A 73 -9.68 -26.53 0.28
N VAL A 74 -10.27 -26.02 -0.82
CA VAL A 74 -11.48 -26.58 -1.38
C VAL A 74 -11.24 -26.80 -2.87
N SER A 75 -11.58 -27.97 -3.37
CA SER A 75 -11.45 -28.30 -4.78
C SER A 75 -12.79 -28.08 -5.47
N GLY A 76 -12.82 -27.22 -6.46
CA GLY A 76 -14.04 -26.90 -7.21
C GLY A 76 -14.95 -25.93 -6.46
N GLY A 77 -16.11 -25.67 -7.04
CA GLY A 77 -17.06 -24.74 -6.48
C GLY A 77 -16.79 -23.29 -6.90
N GLU A 78 -17.73 -22.43 -6.57
CA GLU A 78 -17.63 -21.02 -6.91
C GLU A 78 -16.89 -20.24 -5.86
N LEU A 79 -16.05 -19.29 -6.30
CA LEU A 79 -15.40 -18.36 -5.39
C LEU A 79 -16.43 -17.36 -4.86
N ARG A 80 -16.30 -16.99 -3.60
CA ARG A 80 -17.18 -15.98 -3.01
C ARG A 80 -16.40 -15.10 -2.04
N PHE A 81 -16.84 -13.87 -1.91
CA PHE A 81 -16.24 -12.94 -0.96
C PHE A 81 -16.72 -13.26 0.45
N GLY A 82 -15.79 -13.38 1.40
CA GLY A 82 -16.14 -13.54 2.80
C GLY A 82 -16.76 -12.26 3.35
N GLN A 83 -17.48 -12.38 4.45
CA GLN A 83 -18.24 -11.25 5.01
C GLN A 83 -17.30 -10.14 5.49
N TYR A 84 -16.17 -10.47 6.08
CA TYR A 84 -15.24 -9.46 6.57
C TYR A 84 -14.58 -8.71 5.41
N LEU A 85 -14.22 -9.42 4.34
CA LEU A 85 -13.66 -8.77 3.16
C LEU A 85 -14.70 -7.83 2.53
N ASN A 86 -15.91 -8.33 2.37
CA ASN A 86 -16.97 -7.51 1.78
C ASN A 86 -17.22 -6.25 2.60
N LYS A 87 -17.23 -6.38 3.92
CA LYS A 87 -17.41 -5.22 4.81
C LYS A 87 -16.29 -4.19 4.61
N ALA A 88 -15.04 -4.64 4.52
CA ALA A 88 -13.92 -3.72 4.30
C ALA A 88 -14.05 -3.02 2.95
N LEU A 89 -14.38 -3.76 1.89
CA LEU A 89 -14.50 -3.18 0.56
C LEU A 89 -15.63 -2.15 0.49
N VAL A 90 -16.77 -2.45 1.09
CA VAL A 90 -17.91 -1.53 1.10
C VAL A 90 -17.58 -0.26 1.87
N ASN A 91 -16.80 -0.39 2.95
CA ASN A 91 -16.50 0.75 3.81
C ASN A 91 -15.23 1.51 3.41
N ALA A 92 -14.50 1.05 2.38
CA ALA A 92 -13.30 1.74 1.92
C ALA A 92 -13.62 3.14 1.39
N GLU A 93 -14.81 3.33 0.84
CA GLU A 93 -15.25 4.64 0.37
C GLU A 93 -15.34 5.65 1.52
N ASP A 94 -15.76 5.20 2.69
CA ASP A 94 -15.83 6.07 3.86
C ASP A 94 -14.44 6.52 4.29
N GLU A 95 -13.43 5.65 4.15
CA GLU A 95 -12.05 6.03 4.45
C GLU A 95 -11.56 7.12 3.49
N ALA A 96 -11.91 7.00 2.20
CA ALA A 96 -11.56 8.02 1.22
C ALA A 96 -12.22 9.35 1.56
N LYS A 97 -13.51 9.32 1.86
CA LYS A 97 -14.26 10.53 2.21
C LYS A 97 -13.70 11.21 3.45
N ALA A 98 -13.34 10.41 4.45
CA ALA A 98 -12.77 10.95 5.70
C ALA A 98 -11.46 11.70 5.44
N MET A 99 -10.72 11.34 4.41
CA MET A 99 -9.48 12.01 4.03
C MET A 99 -9.68 13.11 3.00
N GLY A 100 -10.92 13.35 2.58
CA GLY A 100 -11.21 14.36 1.57
C GLY A 100 -10.81 13.93 0.16
N ASP A 101 -10.77 12.64 -0.09
CA ASP A 101 -10.35 12.09 -1.38
C ASP A 101 -11.56 11.72 -2.23
N GLU A 102 -11.41 11.86 -3.55
CA GLU A 102 -12.51 11.60 -4.49
C GLU A 102 -12.54 10.15 -4.96
N TYR A 103 -11.41 9.45 -4.89
CA TYR A 103 -11.28 8.07 -5.33
C TYR A 103 -10.79 7.20 -4.20
N VAL A 104 -11.15 5.92 -4.26
CA VAL A 104 -10.65 4.92 -3.31
C VAL A 104 -9.32 4.39 -3.85
N SER A 105 -8.23 4.78 -3.21
CA SER A 105 -6.90 4.29 -3.57
C SER A 105 -6.49 3.14 -2.65
N VAL A 106 -5.33 2.54 -2.92
CA VAL A 106 -4.88 1.36 -2.17
C VAL A 106 -4.72 1.64 -0.68
N GLU A 107 -4.35 2.88 -0.31
CA GLU A 107 -4.23 3.23 1.11
C GLU A 107 -5.58 3.20 1.82
N HIS A 108 -6.66 3.53 1.12
CA HIS A 108 -8.00 3.46 1.72
C HIS A 108 -8.44 2.02 1.91
N LEU A 109 -8.08 1.13 0.99
CA LEU A 109 -8.35 -0.29 1.15
C LEU A 109 -7.61 -0.82 2.38
N PHE A 110 -6.36 -0.43 2.56
CA PHE A 110 -5.58 -0.84 3.72
C PHE A 110 -6.19 -0.29 5.02
N LEU A 111 -6.60 0.98 5.01
CA LEU A 111 -7.24 1.58 6.17
C LEU A 111 -8.54 0.87 6.55
N ALA A 112 -9.31 0.42 5.55
CA ALA A 112 -10.52 -0.35 5.81
C ALA A 112 -10.19 -1.70 6.45
N LEU A 113 -9.08 -2.35 6.04
CA LEU A 113 -8.63 -3.58 6.66
C LEU A 113 -8.20 -3.35 8.12
N LEU A 114 -7.64 -2.18 8.41
CA LEU A 114 -7.28 -1.83 9.79
C LEU A 114 -8.50 -1.55 10.64
N LYS A 115 -9.52 -0.95 10.07
CA LYS A 115 -10.70 -0.52 10.81
C LYS A 115 -11.68 -1.66 11.06
N TYR A 116 -11.81 -2.58 10.10
CA TYR A 116 -12.77 -3.69 10.18
C TYR A 116 -12.06 -5.03 10.02
N PRO A 117 -11.07 -5.32 10.86
CA PRO A 117 -10.29 -6.55 10.66
C PRO A 117 -11.06 -7.79 11.07
N SER A 118 -10.85 -8.88 10.34
CA SER A 118 -11.29 -10.20 10.74
C SER A 118 -10.45 -10.66 11.97
N PRO A 119 -10.90 -11.69 12.67
CA PRO A 119 -10.13 -12.17 13.84
C PRO A 119 -8.67 -12.53 13.50
N SER A 120 -8.44 -13.15 12.35
CA SER A 120 -7.08 -13.51 11.93
C SER A 120 -6.27 -12.28 11.57
N MET A 121 -6.89 -11.27 10.96
CA MET A 121 -6.21 -10.02 10.65
C MET A 121 -5.85 -9.23 11.90
N LYS A 122 -6.71 -9.28 12.93
CA LYS A 122 -6.38 -8.64 14.20
C LYS A 122 -5.06 -9.19 14.77
N LYS A 123 -4.84 -10.49 14.65
CA LYS A 123 -3.60 -11.11 15.12
C LYS A 123 -2.40 -10.58 14.35
N ILE A 124 -2.52 -10.44 13.04
CA ILE A 124 -1.43 -9.91 12.22
C ILE A 124 -1.13 -8.47 12.61
N TRP A 125 -2.16 -7.62 12.71
CA TRP A 125 -1.96 -6.23 13.10
C TRP A 125 -1.29 -6.13 14.47
N SER A 126 -1.72 -6.96 15.40
CA SER A 126 -1.16 -6.97 16.75
C SER A 126 0.28 -7.44 16.77
N GLU A 127 0.58 -8.49 16.01
CA GLU A 127 1.94 -9.05 15.96
C GLU A 127 2.96 -8.02 15.49
N PHE A 128 2.61 -7.22 14.50
CA PHE A 128 3.53 -6.24 13.93
C PHE A 128 3.33 -4.83 14.48
N GLY A 129 2.40 -4.65 15.41
CA GLY A 129 2.13 -3.33 15.98
C GLY A 129 1.63 -2.33 14.94
N ILE A 130 0.89 -2.78 13.95
CA ILE A 130 0.39 -1.90 12.91
C ILE A 130 -0.91 -1.26 13.39
N THR A 131 -0.92 0.06 13.43
CA THR A 131 -2.08 0.86 13.83
C THR A 131 -2.38 1.87 12.75
N LYS A 132 -3.59 2.43 12.82
CA LYS A 132 -3.97 3.50 11.89
C LYS A 132 -3.00 4.67 11.98
N GLU A 133 -2.60 5.04 13.20
CA GLU A 133 -1.71 6.18 13.41
C GLU A 133 -0.34 5.94 12.78
N ARG A 134 0.25 4.77 12.99
CA ARG A 134 1.53 4.44 12.37
C ARG A 134 1.43 4.44 10.85
N PHE A 135 0.35 3.87 10.32
CA PHE A 135 0.15 3.82 8.89
C PHE A 135 0.00 5.23 8.30
N LEU A 136 -0.82 6.08 8.93
CA LEU A 136 -1.03 7.44 8.45
C LEU A 136 0.24 8.26 8.52
N GLN A 137 1.07 8.04 9.54
CA GLN A 137 2.36 8.71 9.65
C GLN A 137 3.28 8.33 8.49
N ALA A 138 3.36 7.04 8.17
CA ALA A 138 4.13 6.57 7.03
C ALA A 138 3.58 7.13 5.73
N LEU A 139 2.26 7.10 5.57
CA LEU A 139 1.60 7.60 4.36
C LEU A 139 1.89 9.08 4.14
N SER A 140 1.93 9.87 5.18
CA SER A 140 2.18 11.31 5.07
C SER A 140 3.56 11.61 4.49
N THR A 141 4.54 10.74 4.68
CA THR A 141 5.88 10.94 4.12
C THR A 141 5.90 10.74 2.60
N VAL A 142 4.93 10.04 2.05
CA VAL A 142 4.85 9.78 0.62
C VAL A 142 3.86 10.71 -0.06
N ARG A 143 2.72 10.90 0.57
CA ARG A 143 1.59 11.60 -0.02
C ARG A 143 1.53 13.07 0.36
N GLY A 144 2.03 13.41 1.54
CA GLY A 144 1.96 14.79 2.06
C GLY A 144 0.52 15.25 2.19
N ASN A 145 0.25 16.45 1.69
CA ASN A 145 -1.09 17.04 1.75
C ASN A 145 -1.90 16.85 0.46
N GLN A 146 -1.41 16.02 -0.45
CA GLN A 146 -2.13 15.78 -1.70
C GLN A 146 -3.45 15.07 -1.47
N ARG A 147 -4.43 15.38 -2.31
CA ARG A 147 -5.71 14.68 -2.33
C ARG A 147 -5.77 13.77 -3.55
N VAL A 148 -6.51 12.68 -3.42
CA VAL A 148 -6.71 11.75 -4.53
C VAL A 148 -7.85 12.29 -5.38
N VAL A 149 -7.50 12.91 -6.50
CA VAL A 149 -8.48 13.54 -7.40
C VAL A 149 -8.46 12.92 -8.80
N SER A 150 -7.70 11.84 -8.98
CA SER A 150 -7.61 11.13 -10.26
C SER A 150 -7.64 9.63 -10.01
N ASP A 151 -7.71 8.86 -11.10
CA ASP A 151 -7.72 7.41 -10.99
C ASP A 151 -6.33 6.78 -10.97
N ASN A 152 -5.27 7.60 -10.97
CA ASN A 152 -3.89 7.08 -10.96
C ASN A 152 -2.97 7.94 -10.07
N PRO A 153 -3.35 8.19 -8.79
CA PRO A 153 -2.53 9.03 -7.91
C PRO A 153 -1.29 8.33 -7.38
N GLU A 154 -1.34 7.00 -7.24
CA GLU A 154 -0.25 6.24 -6.63
C GLU A 154 1.05 6.36 -7.44
N ALA A 155 0.94 6.45 -8.76
CA ALA A 155 2.11 6.66 -9.62
C ALA A 155 2.75 8.02 -9.36
N THR A 156 1.93 9.03 -9.08
CA THR A 156 2.40 10.38 -8.74
C THR A 156 3.13 10.38 -7.40
N TYR A 157 2.61 9.65 -6.41
CA TYR A 157 3.27 9.55 -5.11
C TYR A 157 4.68 8.97 -5.25
N ASP A 158 4.83 7.92 -6.04
CA ASP A 158 6.14 7.29 -6.25
C ASP A 158 7.15 8.29 -6.80
N THR A 159 6.75 9.03 -7.84
CA THR A 159 7.61 10.02 -8.49
C THR A 159 8.03 11.10 -7.49
N LEU A 160 7.08 11.65 -6.76
CA LEU A 160 7.36 12.71 -5.78
C LEU A 160 8.25 12.22 -4.67
N ASN A 161 8.02 11.00 -4.19
CA ASN A 161 8.83 10.43 -3.13
C ASN A 161 10.29 10.25 -3.57
N LYS A 162 10.51 9.78 -4.79
CA LYS A 162 11.86 9.61 -5.34
C LYS A 162 12.57 10.96 -5.45
N TYR A 163 11.90 11.96 -5.98
CA TYR A 163 12.49 13.29 -6.09
C TYR A 163 12.80 13.88 -4.71
N GLY A 164 11.89 13.70 -3.76
CA GLY A 164 12.10 14.18 -2.40
C GLY A 164 13.31 13.57 -1.75
N GLU A 165 13.49 12.27 -1.91
CA GLU A 165 14.65 11.56 -1.36
C GLU A 165 15.94 12.05 -2.00
N ASP A 166 15.95 12.20 -3.31
CA ASP A 166 17.13 12.68 -4.03
C ASP A 166 17.52 14.08 -3.56
N LEU A 167 16.55 14.95 -3.39
CA LEU A 167 16.82 16.32 -2.91
C LEU A 167 17.41 16.32 -1.52
N VAL A 168 16.91 15.48 -0.63
CA VAL A 168 17.43 15.38 0.73
C VAL A 168 18.86 14.85 0.71
N GLU A 169 19.15 13.86 -0.09
CA GLU A 169 20.50 13.33 -0.22
C GLU A 169 21.47 14.36 -0.76
N LYS A 170 21.08 15.10 -1.78
CA LYS A 170 21.90 16.18 -2.32
C LYS A 170 22.19 17.25 -1.27
N ALA A 171 21.18 17.63 -0.51
CA ALA A 171 21.36 18.61 0.54
C ALA A 171 22.34 18.12 1.60
N ARG A 172 22.30 16.85 1.95
CA ARG A 172 23.24 16.27 2.91
C ARG A 172 24.65 16.24 2.34
N SER A 173 24.77 15.87 1.08
CA SER A 173 26.08 15.88 0.40
C SER A 173 26.66 17.29 0.34
N GLN A 174 25.84 18.28 0.07
CA GLN A 174 26.26 19.67 -0.03
C GLN A 174 26.71 20.24 1.32
N LYS A 175 26.19 19.70 2.41
CA LYS A 175 26.70 20.10 3.73
C LYS A 175 28.12 19.68 3.95
N LEU A 176 28.51 18.55 3.38
CA LEU A 176 29.86 18.08 3.45
C LEU A 176 30.75 18.82 2.46
N ASP A 177 30.18 19.29 1.36
CA ASP A 177 30.86 19.99 0.30
C ASP A 177 30.09 21.29 0.05
N PRO A 178 30.43 22.37 0.70
CA PRO A 178 29.59 23.57 0.77
C PRO A 178 29.53 24.39 -0.49
N VAL A 179 29.59 23.81 -1.53
CA VAL A 179 29.47 24.56 -2.72
C VAL A 179 28.12 24.71 -3.23
N ILE A 180 27.71 24.97 -3.79
CA ILE A 180 26.78 24.61 -4.42
C ILE A 180 26.50 24.89 -5.58
N GLY A 181 26.77 24.90 -5.90
CA GLY A 181 26.45 24.95 -6.81
C GLY A 181 26.54 24.34 -7.59
N ARG A 182 26.72 23.95 -7.91
CA ARG A 182 26.71 23.75 -8.39
C ARG A 182 26.87 22.98 -8.73
N ASP A 183 27.04 22.69 -8.94
CA ASP A 183 27.11 22.33 -9.16
C ASP A 183 27.20 21.58 -9.52
N SER A 184 27.32 21.49 -9.73
CA SER A 184 27.30 21.28 -9.79
C SER A 184 27.07 20.55 -10.16
N GLU A 185 26.72 20.36 -10.26
CA GLU A 185 26.48 20.33 -10.28
C GLU A 185 26.36 19.84 -10.33
N ILE A 186 26.41 19.87 -10.59
CA ILE A 186 26.34 20.08 -10.49
C ILE A 186 26.59 19.35 -10.81
N ARG A 187 26.71 19.03 -11.33
CA ARG A 187 26.95 19.05 -11.51
C ARG A 187 27.04 18.28 -11.60
N LYS A 188 27.10 17.89 -12.01
CA LYS A 188 27.15 17.91 -11.98
C LYS A 188 27.17 17.20 -11.99
N ASP A 189 27.07 16.84 -12.43
CA ASP A 189 27.13 16.94 -12.27
C ASP A 189 27.29 16.57 -12.24
N ARG A 190 27.21 16.14 -12.45
CA ARG A 190 27.36 16.52 -12.21
C ARG A 190 27.40 16.32 -12.01
N LYS A 191 27.47 16.16 -12.30
CA LYS A 191 27.49 16.53 -11.98
C LYS A 191 27.11 16.65 -11.84
N SER A 192 26.91 16.76 -11.90
CA SER A 192 26.58 17.45 -11.49
C SER A 192 26.30 17.69 -11.38
N VAL A 193 25.98 17.95 -11.27
CA VAL A 193 25.75 18.78 -10.79
C VAL A 193 25.69 18.98 -10.66
N VAL A 194 25.63 19.31 -10.70
CA VAL A 194 25.66 19.92 -10.39
C VAL A 194 25.62 19.89 -10.59
#